data_29de32d11e902000c9ee08882e723c22
#
_entry.id   29de32d11e902000c9ee08882e723c22
#
_cell.length_a   1.000
_cell.length_b   1.000
_cell.length_c   1.000
_cell.angle_alpha   90.00
_cell.angle_beta   90.00
_cell.angle_gamma   90.00
#
_symmetry.space_group_name_H-M   'P 1'
#
loop_
_entity.id
_entity.type
_entity.pdbx_description
1 polymer ?
#
loop_
_entity_poly.entity_id
_entity_poly.type
_entity_poly.pdbx_seq_one_letter_code
_entity_poly.pdbx_strand_id
1 'polypeptide(L)'
;LMGRLSASHSNHDKLYQNLYASAYDAANNTATLDGYVDTTKRKTSIFSYDLTGEFETAGITHSITVGAEYLETDNDNDRYHANFLPDYNSDPDTEVFTIARPLNISGNVGVNNDGNTTTNYYTGANRVNADMTFADIKVLSFYLNDEIALTDSLDLVLGARFDNMDIDVTGTTTGADEDDTISPRVGMILDLTEQASVYASFSETFAPKAGDQYAKVSANDEKIDPNTFENLEFGIKYDLPIGLTFTAAYFEVEANKPEYDVATMTSTMVKSDITGFELELIGSLTDQWFVSAGYTNLDAKADGGNPLREAPEDMFSIWNNYSVSDRLAVNLGIIYQGESVIKTGSSAILPDYTRVDAGASYALTENTTVQLNVENLTDELYFPHSHSTHQASVGAPINAMLSITSKF
;
A
#
# COMPACT_ATOMS: atom_id res chain seq x y z
N LEU A 1 11.70 -4.67 33.91
CA LEU A 1 12.44 -4.52 32.67
C LEU A 1 12.51 -5.85 31.92
N MET A 2 12.15 -5.86 30.65
CA MET A 2 12.20 -7.00 29.74
C MET A 2 13.04 -6.63 28.53
N GLY A 3 14.05 -7.45 28.22
CA GLY A 3 14.87 -7.28 27.03
C GLY A 3 14.44 -8.27 25.94
N ARG A 4 14.34 -7.82 24.69
CA ARG A 4 14.07 -8.65 23.51
C ARG A 4 15.16 -8.44 22.48
N LEU A 5 15.80 -9.52 22.06
CA LEU A 5 16.73 -9.54 20.94
C LEU A 5 16.03 -10.24 19.77
N SER A 6 16.04 -9.61 18.60
CA SER A 6 15.49 -10.18 17.38
C SER A 6 16.52 -10.17 16.26
N ALA A 7 16.51 -11.21 15.44
CA ALA A 7 17.28 -11.29 14.22
C ALA A 7 16.41 -11.93 13.14
N SER A 8 16.35 -11.33 11.97
CA SER A 8 15.66 -11.89 10.82
C SER A 8 16.53 -11.80 9.59
N HIS A 9 16.39 -12.80 8.71
CA HIS A 9 17.01 -12.79 7.39
C HIS A 9 15.98 -13.26 6.38
N SER A 10 15.80 -12.51 5.31
CA SER A 10 14.93 -12.86 4.20
C SER A 10 15.70 -12.85 2.88
N ASN A 11 15.33 -13.77 1.99
CA ASN A 11 15.86 -13.84 0.64
C ASN A 11 14.69 -13.99 -0.33
N HIS A 12 14.52 -13.00 -1.21
CA HIS A 12 13.51 -12.99 -2.25
C HIS A 12 14.17 -13.16 -3.61
N ASP A 13 13.65 -14.12 -4.37
CA ASP A 13 13.96 -14.28 -5.80
C ASP A 13 12.63 -14.25 -6.55
N LYS A 14 12.37 -13.13 -7.22
CA LYS A 14 11.09 -12.81 -7.84
C LYS A 14 11.28 -12.58 -9.33
N LEU A 15 10.38 -13.13 -10.12
CA LEU A 15 10.18 -12.78 -11.52
C LEU A 15 8.76 -12.26 -11.69
N TYR A 16 8.63 -11.06 -12.26
CA TYR A 16 7.37 -10.42 -12.57
C TYR A 16 7.31 -10.11 -14.06
N GLN A 17 6.22 -10.53 -14.70
CA GLN A 17 5.99 -10.31 -16.12
C GLN A 17 4.71 -9.49 -16.30
N ASN A 18 4.78 -8.43 -17.08
CA ASN A 18 3.65 -7.58 -17.39
C ASN A 18 3.53 -7.35 -18.89
N LEU A 19 2.29 -7.39 -19.38
CA LEU A 19 1.91 -7.00 -20.73
C LEU A 19 0.76 -6.01 -20.61
N TYR A 20 0.86 -4.86 -21.27
CA TYR A 20 -0.11 -3.78 -21.14
C TYR A 20 -0.29 -3.01 -22.44
N ALA A 21 -1.45 -2.32 -22.57
CA ALA A 21 -1.66 -1.37 -23.65
C ALA A 21 -0.93 -0.06 -23.30
N SER A 22 0.02 0.36 -24.13
CA SER A 22 0.71 1.65 -24.00
C SER A 22 0.00 2.79 -24.72
N ALA A 23 -0.81 2.46 -25.75
CA ALA A 23 -1.64 3.43 -26.48
C ALA A 23 -2.89 2.77 -27.08
N TYR A 24 -3.90 3.59 -27.40
CA TYR A 24 -5.10 3.19 -28.11
C TYR A 24 -5.50 4.22 -29.14
N ASP A 25 -5.63 3.81 -30.40
CA ASP A 25 -6.15 4.61 -31.49
C ASP A 25 -7.61 4.23 -31.76
N ALA A 26 -8.52 5.07 -31.29
CA ALA A 26 -9.97 4.86 -31.46
C ALA A 26 -10.43 4.98 -32.91
N ALA A 27 -9.74 5.76 -33.76
CA ALA A 27 -10.13 5.94 -35.18
C ALA A 27 -9.90 4.66 -36.00
N ASN A 28 -8.82 3.93 -35.68
CA ASN A 28 -8.45 2.71 -36.38
C ASN A 28 -8.80 1.44 -35.59
N ASN A 29 -9.31 1.59 -34.35
CA ASN A 29 -9.58 0.50 -33.42
C ASN A 29 -8.34 -0.39 -33.23
N THR A 30 -7.20 0.25 -32.95
CA THR A 30 -5.94 -0.44 -32.72
C THR A 30 -5.38 -0.11 -31.33
N ALA A 31 -4.69 -1.05 -30.71
CA ALA A 31 -3.91 -0.83 -29.50
C ALA A 31 -2.43 -1.07 -29.80
N THR A 32 -1.58 -0.29 -29.16
CA THR A 32 -0.16 -0.58 -29.04
C THR A 32 0.05 -1.33 -27.74
N LEU A 33 0.61 -2.52 -27.81
CA LEU A 33 1.06 -3.28 -26.65
C LEU A 33 2.53 -3.07 -26.41
N ASP A 34 2.87 -3.04 -25.13
CA ASP A 34 4.22 -3.02 -24.61
C ASP A 34 4.30 -4.02 -23.44
N GLY A 35 5.48 -4.33 -22.98
CA GLY A 35 5.64 -5.25 -21.87
C GLY A 35 7.07 -5.37 -21.38
N TYR A 36 7.20 -5.95 -20.20
CA TYR A 36 8.50 -6.16 -19.56
C TYR A 36 8.52 -7.37 -18.64
N VAL A 37 9.70 -7.83 -18.33
CA VAL A 37 10.00 -8.77 -17.24
C VAL A 37 10.93 -8.10 -16.27
N ASP A 38 10.52 -8.02 -15.00
CA ASP A 38 11.39 -7.64 -13.90
C ASP A 38 11.85 -8.87 -13.13
N THR A 39 13.14 -8.96 -12.89
CA THR A 39 13.72 -9.89 -11.93
C THR A 39 14.20 -9.12 -10.71
N THR A 40 13.93 -9.62 -9.53
CA THR A 40 14.41 -8.99 -8.28
C THR A 40 14.99 -10.06 -7.38
N LYS A 41 16.24 -9.88 -6.99
CA LYS A 41 16.88 -10.65 -5.93
C LYS A 41 17.18 -9.71 -4.78
N ARG A 42 16.49 -9.92 -3.67
CA ARG A 42 16.66 -9.07 -2.49
C ARG A 42 17.02 -9.92 -1.29
N LYS A 43 18.05 -9.51 -0.58
CA LYS A 43 18.44 -10.08 0.69
C LYS A 43 18.36 -8.99 1.74
N THR A 44 17.59 -9.25 2.80
CA THR A 44 17.46 -8.30 3.91
C THR A 44 17.80 -8.99 5.22
N SER A 45 18.68 -8.39 6.01
CA SER A 45 19.00 -8.79 7.38
C SER A 45 18.62 -7.67 8.31
N ILE A 46 17.92 -8.00 9.41
CA ILE A 46 17.55 -7.05 10.45
C ILE A 46 17.97 -7.62 11.80
N PHE A 47 18.61 -6.78 12.60
CA PHE A 47 18.95 -7.05 13.98
C PHE A 47 18.35 -5.95 14.86
N SER A 48 17.58 -6.31 15.86
CA SER A 48 17.02 -5.33 16.81
C SER A 48 17.17 -5.77 18.24
N TYR A 49 17.30 -4.80 19.14
CA TYR A 49 17.27 -4.98 20.57
C TYR A 49 16.32 -3.96 21.18
N ASP A 50 15.32 -4.45 21.92
CA ASP A 50 14.35 -3.65 22.63
C ASP A 50 14.51 -3.89 24.14
N LEU A 51 14.39 -2.83 24.91
CA LEU A 51 14.29 -2.86 26.36
C LEU A 51 12.99 -2.16 26.76
N THR A 52 12.05 -2.91 27.32
CA THR A 52 10.77 -2.39 27.79
C THR A 52 10.62 -2.53 29.29
N GLY A 53 9.92 -1.62 29.91
CA GLY A 53 9.64 -1.72 31.32
C GLY A 53 8.82 -0.56 31.87
N GLU A 54 8.33 -0.77 33.07
CA GLU A 54 7.60 0.22 33.83
C GLU A 54 8.42 0.68 35.02
N PHE A 55 8.31 1.95 35.36
CA PHE A 55 8.86 2.54 36.59
C PHE A 55 8.02 3.74 37.02
N GLU A 56 8.18 4.11 38.30
CA GLU A 56 7.51 5.29 38.84
C GLU A 56 8.49 6.41 39.13
N THR A 57 8.09 7.64 38.81
CA THR A 57 8.81 8.86 39.18
C THR A 57 7.85 9.85 39.81
N ALA A 58 8.05 10.17 41.09
CA ALA A 58 7.20 11.09 41.84
C ALA A 58 5.69 10.73 41.85
N GLY A 59 5.37 9.43 41.77
CA GLY A 59 3.99 8.92 41.74
C GLY A 59 3.36 8.91 40.35
N ILE A 60 4.16 9.15 39.32
CA ILE A 60 3.76 9.06 37.90
C ILE A 60 4.33 7.75 37.32
N THR A 61 3.50 6.95 36.71
CA THR A 61 3.90 5.71 36.05
C THR A 61 4.38 5.99 34.63
N HIS A 62 5.51 5.41 34.26
CA HIS A 62 6.12 5.44 32.95
C HIS A 62 6.18 4.03 32.37
N SER A 63 5.69 3.86 31.15
CA SER A 63 5.86 2.65 30.33
C SER A 63 6.82 2.96 29.20
N ILE A 64 8.09 2.59 29.41
CA ILE A 64 9.17 2.98 28.48
C ILE A 64 9.58 1.84 27.57
N THR A 65 9.86 2.18 26.31
CA THR A 65 10.54 1.32 25.34
C THR A 65 11.73 2.07 24.76
N VAL A 66 12.90 1.47 24.86
CA VAL A 66 14.13 1.98 24.22
C VAL A 66 14.68 0.88 23.33
N GLY A 67 15.08 1.20 22.12
CA GLY A 67 15.62 0.20 21.23
C GLY A 67 16.66 0.73 20.25
N ALA A 68 17.32 -0.25 19.61
CA ALA A 68 18.24 -0.04 18.52
C ALA A 68 17.97 -1.09 17.44
N GLU A 69 18.10 -0.70 16.19
CA GLU A 69 17.91 -1.58 15.04
C GLU A 69 18.98 -1.31 13.98
N TYR A 70 19.48 -2.38 13.38
CA TYR A 70 20.32 -2.34 12.20
C TYR A 70 19.69 -3.17 11.10
N LEU A 71 19.49 -2.54 9.95
CA LEU A 71 18.97 -3.14 8.74
C LEU A 71 20.01 -3.05 7.64
N GLU A 72 20.20 -4.14 6.90
CA GLU A 72 21.02 -4.20 5.69
C GLU A 72 20.22 -4.91 4.59
N THR A 73 20.17 -4.30 3.40
CA THR A 73 19.48 -4.86 2.24
C THR A 73 20.36 -4.74 0.99
N ASP A 74 20.64 -5.90 0.38
CA ASP A 74 21.16 -5.98 -0.99
C ASP A 74 19.96 -6.18 -1.93
N ASN A 75 19.83 -5.34 -2.94
CA ASN A 75 18.76 -5.45 -3.94
C ASN A 75 19.36 -5.43 -5.34
N ASP A 76 19.13 -6.52 -6.07
CA ASP A 76 19.53 -6.69 -7.48
C ASP A 76 18.23 -6.76 -8.29
N ASN A 77 17.98 -5.74 -9.11
CA ASN A 77 16.83 -5.64 -10.00
C ASN A 77 17.30 -5.50 -11.44
N ASP A 78 16.69 -6.28 -12.34
CA ASP A 78 16.97 -6.23 -13.78
C ASP A 78 15.65 -6.24 -14.54
N ARG A 79 15.48 -5.32 -15.49
CA ARG A 79 14.30 -5.21 -16.37
C ARG A 79 14.67 -5.56 -17.80
N TYR A 80 13.88 -6.44 -18.38
CA TYR A 80 13.92 -6.83 -19.79
C TYR A 80 12.68 -6.34 -20.48
N HIS A 81 12.82 -5.68 -21.61
CA HIS A 81 11.69 -5.25 -22.42
C HIS A 81 11.14 -6.37 -23.26
N ALA A 82 9.85 -6.31 -23.55
CA ALA A 82 9.17 -7.24 -24.43
C ALA A 82 9.75 -7.16 -25.85
N ASN A 83 9.82 -8.30 -26.51
CA ASN A 83 10.15 -8.35 -27.92
C ASN A 83 9.04 -9.01 -28.70
N PHE A 84 8.45 -8.26 -29.63
CA PHE A 84 7.42 -8.72 -30.55
C PHE A 84 8.03 -8.99 -31.91
N LEU A 85 7.97 -10.26 -32.39
CA LEU A 85 8.47 -10.66 -33.69
C LEU A 85 7.33 -11.30 -34.52
N PRO A 86 7.17 -10.94 -35.79
CA PRO A 86 7.90 -9.91 -36.51
C PRO A 86 7.50 -8.51 -36.04
N ASP A 87 8.46 -7.61 -36.02
CA ASP A 87 8.27 -6.22 -35.66
C ASP A 87 7.60 -5.46 -36.81
N TYR A 88 6.31 -5.12 -36.63
CA TYR A 88 5.53 -4.41 -37.66
C TYR A 88 5.66 -2.89 -37.58
N ASN A 89 6.09 -2.35 -36.47
CA ASN A 89 6.18 -0.90 -36.24
C ASN A 89 7.60 -0.36 -36.19
N SER A 90 8.61 -1.19 -36.41
CA SER A 90 10.04 -0.87 -36.32
C SER A 90 10.55 -0.57 -34.89
N ASP A 91 9.72 -0.81 -33.91
CA ASP A 91 10.09 -0.70 -32.49
C ASP A 91 10.13 -2.11 -31.88
N PRO A 92 11.29 -2.61 -31.47
CA PRO A 92 11.39 -3.97 -30.94
C PRO A 92 10.67 -4.19 -29.62
N ASP A 93 10.32 -3.11 -28.93
CA ASP A 93 9.72 -3.15 -27.60
C ASP A 93 8.18 -3.04 -27.63
N THR A 94 7.58 -2.69 -28.78
CA THR A 94 6.13 -2.50 -28.91
C THR A 94 5.55 -3.18 -30.14
N GLU A 95 4.25 -3.51 -30.10
CA GLU A 95 3.49 -4.06 -31.23
C GLU A 95 2.12 -3.41 -31.35
N VAL A 96 1.72 -3.09 -32.59
CA VAL A 96 0.40 -2.51 -32.92
C VAL A 96 -0.48 -3.59 -33.54
N PHE A 97 -1.69 -3.76 -33.00
CA PHE A 97 -2.64 -4.74 -33.54
C PHE A 97 -4.09 -4.23 -33.45
N THR A 98 -4.92 -4.73 -34.38
CA THR A 98 -6.36 -4.49 -34.33
C THR A 98 -6.99 -5.19 -33.17
N ILE A 99 -7.79 -4.49 -32.35
CA ILE A 99 -8.46 -5.07 -31.21
C ILE A 99 -9.58 -5.99 -31.69
N ALA A 100 -9.34 -7.28 -31.58
CA ALA A 100 -10.36 -8.31 -31.67
C ALA A 100 -10.74 -8.78 -30.27
N ARG A 101 -12.03 -8.92 -30.00
CA ARG A 101 -12.49 -9.43 -28.70
C ARG A 101 -12.99 -10.87 -28.79
N PRO A 102 -12.60 -11.77 -27.91
CA PRO A 102 -11.60 -11.59 -26.86
C PRO A 102 -10.17 -11.54 -27.43
N LEU A 103 -9.35 -10.61 -26.91
CA LEU A 103 -7.93 -10.61 -27.21
C LEU A 103 -7.30 -11.80 -26.49
N ASN A 104 -6.70 -12.72 -27.25
CA ASN A 104 -6.16 -13.96 -26.71
C ASN A 104 -4.63 -13.89 -26.68
N ILE A 105 -4.09 -13.54 -25.50
CA ILE A 105 -2.66 -13.55 -25.24
C ILE A 105 -2.43 -14.61 -24.15
N SER A 106 -1.68 -15.64 -24.43
CA SER A 106 -1.42 -16.72 -23.47
C SER A 106 0.06 -16.98 -23.33
N GLY A 107 0.52 -17.05 -22.09
CA GLY A 107 1.90 -17.40 -21.74
C GLY A 107 2.94 -16.42 -22.28
N ASN A 108 4.03 -16.95 -22.83
CA ASN A 108 5.15 -16.19 -23.37
C ASN A 108 4.99 -15.87 -24.87
N VAL A 109 3.79 -15.63 -25.32
CA VAL A 109 3.51 -15.53 -26.75
C VAL A 109 2.82 -14.23 -27.07
N GLY A 110 3.42 -13.44 -27.93
CA GLY A 110 2.82 -12.25 -28.51
C GLY A 110 1.86 -12.61 -29.66
N VAL A 111 0.87 -11.73 -29.90
CA VAL A 111 -0.02 -11.79 -31.04
C VAL A 111 0.23 -10.55 -31.88
N ASN A 112 0.60 -10.73 -33.12
CA ASN A 112 0.79 -9.63 -34.03
C ASN A 112 -0.53 -9.07 -34.59
N ASN A 113 -0.47 -8.01 -35.39
CA ASN A 113 -1.64 -7.31 -35.92
C ASN A 113 -2.51 -8.15 -36.86
N ASP A 114 -2.03 -9.30 -37.37
CA ASP A 114 -2.80 -10.25 -38.17
C ASP A 114 -3.48 -11.34 -37.33
N GLY A 115 -3.32 -11.30 -36.01
CA GLY A 115 -3.87 -12.27 -35.07
C GLY A 115 -3.09 -13.57 -34.95
N ASN A 116 -1.94 -13.69 -35.60
CA ASN A 116 -1.10 -14.87 -35.49
C ASN A 116 -0.22 -14.82 -34.25
N THR A 117 -0.07 -15.97 -33.63
CA THR A 117 0.82 -16.19 -32.51
C THR A 117 2.24 -16.34 -33.02
N THR A 118 3.12 -15.37 -32.85
CA THR A 118 4.38 -15.35 -33.57
C THR A 118 5.61 -15.66 -32.75
N THR A 119 5.62 -15.45 -31.44
CA THR A 119 6.92 -15.51 -30.74
C THR A 119 6.82 -15.76 -29.26
N ASN A 120 7.88 -16.40 -28.75
CA ASN A 120 8.21 -16.32 -27.36
C ASN A 120 8.45 -14.85 -26.96
N TYR A 121 7.61 -14.38 -26.10
CA TYR A 121 7.54 -13.02 -25.66
C TYR A 121 8.86 -12.59 -24.96
N TYR A 122 9.49 -13.50 -24.25
CA TYR A 122 10.74 -13.26 -23.51
C TYR A 122 11.75 -14.35 -23.80
N THR A 123 12.65 -14.10 -24.69
CA THR A 123 13.71 -15.07 -25.00
C THR A 123 14.98 -14.88 -24.17
N GLY A 124 15.00 -13.90 -23.28
CA GLY A 124 16.20 -13.59 -22.48
C GLY A 124 17.40 -13.07 -23.28
N ALA A 125 17.32 -13.12 -24.61
CA ALA A 125 18.39 -12.71 -25.51
C ALA A 125 18.35 -11.24 -25.88
N ASN A 126 17.25 -10.55 -25.61
CA ASN A 126 17.04 -9.17 -26.05
C ASN A 126 17.07 -8.19 -24.89
N ARG A 127 18.23 -8.06 -24.26
CA ARG A 127 18.57 -6.92 -23.41
C ARG A 127 18.82 -5.68 -24.28
N VAL A 128 17.81 -5.19 -24.97
CA VAL A 128 18.00 -4.00 -25.81
C VAL A 128 18.16 -2.75 -24.95
N ASN A 129 17.55 -2.73 -23.76
CA ASN A 129 17.69 -1.68 -22.75
C ASN A 129 17.55 -2.31 -21.36
N ALA A 130 18.58 -2.97 -20.88
CA ALA A 130 18.56 -3.52 -19.52
C ALA A 130 18.63 -2.39 -18.51
N ASP A 131 17.54 -2.15 -17.80
CA ASP A 131 17.51 -1.30 -16.63
C ASP A 131 17.96 -2.14 -15.44
N MET A 132 19.26 -2.26 -15.25
CA MET A 132 19.85 -2.92 -14.09
C MET A 132 20.05 -1.93 -12.96
N THR A 133 19.64 -2.31 -11.77
CA THR A 133 19.85 -1.54 -10.57
C THR A 133 20.35 -2.45 -9.45
N PHE A 134 21.48 -2.11 -8.87
CA PHE A 134 22.02 -2.73 -7.69
C PHE A 134 21.98 -1.69 -6.58
N ALA A 135 21.30 -1.98 -5.50
CA ALA A 135 21.23 -1.08 -4.35
C ALA A 135 21.71 -1.79 -3.09
N ASP A 136 22.62 -1.15 -2.39
CA ASP A 136 23.12 -1.55 -1.06
C ASP A 136 22.60 -0.51 -0.07
N ILE A 137 21.81 -0.95 0.92
CA ILE A 137 21.11 -0.08 1.85
C ILE A 137 21.43 -0.50 3.26
N LYS A 138 21.85 0.45 4.09
CA LYS A 138 22.13 0.26 5.50
C LYS A 138 21.38 1.30 6.30
N VAL A 139 20.69 0.87 7.34
CA VAL A 139 19.98 1.76 8.26
C VAL A 139 20.36 1.40 9.69
N LEU A 140 20.84 2.39 10.43
CA LEU A 140 21.07 2.29 11.87
C LEU A 140 20.09 3.21 12.58
N SER A 141 19.32 2.63 13.49
CA SER A 141 18.24 3.34 14.17
C SER A 141 18.35 3.24 15.67
N PHE A 142 17.96 4.33 16.35
CA PHE A 142 17.74 4.37 17.79
C PHE A 142 16.39 4.98 18.09
N TYR A 143 15.64 4.42 19.02
CA TYR A 143 14.32 4.94 19.36
C TYR A 143 14.02 4.86 20.85
N LEU A 144 13.19 5.78 21.26
CA LEU A 144 12.63 5.90 22.61
C LEU A 144 11.13 6.16 22.47
N ASN A 145 10.32 5.47 23.26
CA ASN A 145 8.92 5.78 23.48
C ASN A 145 8.61 5.69 24.96
N ASP A 146 7.92 6.67 25.51
CA ASP A 146 7.46 6.73 26.90
C ASP A 146 5.97 7.06 26.92
N GLU A 147 5.19 6.19 27.52
CA GLU A 147 3.78 6.42 27.83
C GLU A 147 3.70 6.74 29.33
N ILE A 148 3.21 7.93 29.63
CA ILE A 148 3.27 8.57 30.94
C ILE A 148 1.86 8.73 31.48
N ALA A 149 1.48 7.94 32.48
CA ALA A 149 0.19 8.09 33.19
C ALA A 149 0.25 9.29 34.13
N LEU A 150 -0.07 10.49 33.60
CA LEU A 150 -0.02 11.74 34.36
C LEU A 150 -1.06 11.77 35.48
N THR A 151 -2.23 11.18 35.23
CA THR A 151 -3.33 10.96 36.19
C THR A 151 -4.04 9.64 35.88
N ASP A 152 -5.03 9.23 36.66
CA ASP A 152 -5.85 8.05 36.41
C ASP A 152 -6.66 8.14 35.09
N SER A 153 -6.73 9.32 34.46
CA SER A 153 -7.52 9.56 33.25
C SER A 153 -6.78 10.31 32.16
N LEU A 154 -5.50 10.62 32.34
CA LEU A 154 -4.72 11.39 31.37
C LEU A 154 -3.36 10.75 31.14
N ASP A 155 -3.13 10.29 29.92
CA ASP A 155 -1.86 9.76 29.45
C ASP A 155 -1.21 10.69 28.43
N LEU A 156 0.10 10.83 28.54
CA LEU A 156 0.96 11.53 27.58
C LEU A 156 1.90 10.50 26.94
N VAL A 157 1.94 10.49 25.61
CA VAL A 157 2.85 9.65 24.82
C VAL A 157 3.93 10.52 24.21
N LEU A 158 5.19 10.22 24.49
CA LEU A 158 6.36 10.88 23.92
C LEU A 158 7.24 9.85 23.22
N GLY A 159 7.62 10.12 22.01
CA GLY A 159 8.51 9.24 21.26
C GLY A 159 9.43 10.02 20.32
N ALA A 160 10.57 9.43 20.05
CA ALA A 160 11.48 9.88 19.00
C ALA A 160 12.25 8.69 18.44
N ARG A 161 12.49 8.72 17.13
CA ARG A 161 13.36 7.78 16.43
C ARG A 161 14.41 8.57 15.66
N PHE A 162 15.64 8.18 15.80
CA PHE A 162 16.75 8.63 14.96
C PHE A 162 17.10 7.51 14.00
N ASP A 163 17.26 7.83 12.74
CA ASP A 163 17.72 6.93 11.69
C ASP A 163 18.89 7.56 10.94
N ASN A 164 19.98 6.83 10.80
CA ASN A 164 21.06 7.10 9.87
C ASN A 164 20.95 6.08 8.74
N MET A 165 20.75 6.55 7.54
CA MET A 165 20.50 5.74 6.35
C MET A 165 21.57 6.03 5.29
N ASP A 166 22.15 4.96 4.75
CA ASP A 166 23.14 4.97 3.70
C ASP A 166 22.66 4.10 2.53
N ILE A 167 22.59 4.68 1.33
CA ILE A 167 22.11 4.03 0.11
C ILE A 167 23.13 4.24 -0.99
N ASP A 168 23.70 3.14 -1.49
CA ASP A 168 24.51 3.12 -2.69
C ASP A 168 23.77 2.44 -3.84
N VAL A 169 23.59 3.14 -4.96
CA VAL A 169 22.92 2.61 -6.16
C VAL A 169 23.91 2.62 -7.32
N THR A 170 24.01 1.48 -8.00
CA THR A 170 24.80 1.31 -9.24
C THR A 170 23.96 0.63 -10.30
N GLY A 171 24.25 0.89 -11.58
CA GLY A 171 23.52 0.30 -12.70
C GLY A 171 23.19 1.33 -13.77
N THR A 172 21.96 1.35 -14.25
CA THR A 172 21.47 2.33 -15.25
C THR A 172 21.54 3.76 -14.70
N THR A 173 21.22 3.94 -13.42
CA THR A 173 21.56 5.14 -12.66
C THR A 173 22.62 4.79 -11.63
N THR A 174 23.48 5.73 -11.30
CA THR A 174 24.50 5.57 -10.25
C THR A 174 24.46 6.76 -9.34
N GLY A 175 24.35 6.54 -8.06
CA GLY A 175 24.29 7.58 -7.03
C GLY A 175 24.44 6.99 -5.64
N ALA A 176 24.71 7.84 -4.69
CA ALA A 176 24.71 7.53 -3.26
C ALA A 176 23.93 8.60 -2.53
N ASP A 177 23.34 8.25 -1.41
CA ASP A 177 22.59 9.14 -0.57
C ASP A 177 22.77 8.73 0.90
N GLU A 178 23.07 9.70 1.76
CA GLU A 178 23.19 9.51 3.21
C GLU A 178 22.28 10.52 3.90
N ASP A 179 21.31 10.03 4.65
CA ASP A 179 20.35 10.84 5.38
C ASP A 179 20.36 10.53 6.88
N ASP A 180 20.41 11.59 7.69
CA ASP A 180 20.13 11.55 9.13
C ASP A 180 18.76 12.16 9.39
N THR A 181 17.88 11.41 10.04
CA THR A 181 16.52 11.88 10.34
C THR A 181 16.13 11.67 11.79
N ILE A 182 15.26 12.54 12.29
CA ILE A 182 14.62 12.38 13.59
C ILE A 182 13.11 12.43 13.38
N SER A 183 12.43 11.37 13.76
CA SER A 183 10.97 11.22 13.68
C SER A 183 10.36 11.38 15.09
N PRO A 184 9.86 12.57 15.44
CA PRO A 184 9.21 12.81 16.71
C PRO A 184 7.76 12.28 16.72
N ARG A 185 7.28 11.91 17.92
CA ARG A 185 5.89 11.57 18.18
C ARG A 185 5.45 12.14 19.51
N VAL A 186 4.31 12.81 19.51
CA VAL A 186 3.66 13.31 20.72
C VAL A 186 2.19 12.94 20.66
N GLY A 187 1.65 12.39 21.74
CA GLY A 187 0.23 12.06 21.86
C GLY A 187 -0.30 12.35 23.24
N MET A 188 -1.57 12.61 23.35
CA MET A 188 -2.28 12.77 24.61
C MET A 188 -3.62 12.03 24.52
N ILE A 189 -3.95 11.26 25.56
CA ILE A 189 -5.19 10.51 25.67
C ILE A 189 -5.86 10.96 26.96
N LEU A 190 -7.13 11.35 26.87
CA LEU A 190 -7.94 11.72 28.03
C LEU A 190 -9.17 10.83 28.10
N ASP A 191 -9.26 10.05 29.15
CA ASP A 191 -10.44 9.27 29.51
C ASP A 191 -11.49 10.19 30.12
N LEU A 192 -12.59 10.42 29.39
CA LEU A 192 -13.71 11.22 29.85
C LEU A 192 -14.61 10.42 30.80
N THR A 193 -14.75 9.14 30.54
CA THR A 193 -15.47 8.15 31.33
C THR A 193 -14.80 6.78 31.13
N GLU A 194 -15.25 5.74 31.85
CA GLU A 194 -14.79 4.35 31.61
C GLU A 194 -15.07 3.85 30.20
N GLN A 195 -15.98 4.49 29.45
CA GLN A 195 -16.41 4.08 28.12
C GLN A 195 -15.97 5.04 27.01
N ALA A 196 -15.49 6.24 27.34
CA ALA A 196 -15.18 7.27 26.36
C ALA A 196 -13.82 7.89 26.59
N SER A 197 -13.01 7.92 25.55
CA SER A 197 -11.73 8.63 25.51
C SER A 197 -11.64 9.56 24.31
N VAL A 198 -10.88 10.64 24.45
CA VAL A 198 -10.48 11.53 23.35
C VAL A 198 -8.96 11.56 23.28
N TYR A 199 -8.44 11.75 22.09
CA TYR A 199 -7.00 11.84 21.90
C TYR A 199 -6.62 12.92 20.88
N ALA A 200 -5.38 13.36 20.99
CA ALA A 200 -4.70 14.17 19.99
C ALA A 200 -3.30 13.63 19.81
N SER A 201 -2.83 13.55 18.58
CA SER A 201 -1.47 13.11 18.27
C SER A 201 -0.84 13.91 17.15
N PHE A 202 0.47 14.08 17.24
CA PHE A 202 1.34 14.55 16.18
C PHE A 202 2.47 13.55 15.98
N SER A 203 2.77 13.23 14.74
CA SER A 203 3.94 12.42 14.39
C SER A 203 4.54 12.87 13.08
N GLU A 204 5.86 12.78 12.99
CA GLU A 204 6.60 12.93 11.76
C GLU A 204 7.30 11.60 11.45
N THR A 205 7.27 11.21 10.19
CA THR A 205 7.96 10.01 9.68
C THR A 205 8.66 10.35 8.38
N PHE A 206 9.63 9.54 8.02
CA PHE A 206 10.33 9.71 6.76
C PHE A 206 10.39 8.41 5.97
N ALA A 207 10.71 8.53 4.67
CA ALA A 207 11.00 7.41 3.80
C ALA A 207 12.17 7.75 2.85
N PRO A 208 12.96 6.75 2.45
CA PRO A 208 14.09 6.94 1.55
C PRO A 208 13.67 7.57 0.21
N LYS A 209 14.54 8.36 -0.39
CA LYS A 209 14.35 9.01 -1.70
C LYS A 209 14.40 8.06 -2.89
N ALA A 210 14.93 6.87 -2.72
CA ALA A 210 15.28 5.97 -3.82
C ALA A 210 14.09 5.30 -4.55
N GLY A 211 12.84 5.51 -4.08
CA GLY A 211 11.64 4.89 -4.64
C GLY A 211 11.54 3.39 -4.38
N ASP A 212 10.45 2.77 -4.86
CA ASP A 212 10.07 1.38 -4.52
C ASP A 212 11.08 0.31 -4.92
N GLN A 213 11.91 0.58 -5.93
CA GLN A 213 12.92 -0.33 -6.46
C GLN A 213 14.35 0.20 -6.26
N TYR A 214 14.51 1.26 -5.49
CA TYR A 214 15.78 1.96 -5.28
C TYR A 214 16.44 2.44 -6.59
N ALA A 215 15.65 2.66 -7.63
CA ALA A 215 16.13 2.96 -8.97
C ALA A 215 16.14 4.47 -9.30
N LYS A 216 15.74 5.32 -8.35
CA LYS A 216 15.52 6.75 -8.59
C LYS A 216 16.43 7.65 -7.77
N VAL A 217 17.64 7.21 -7.46
CA VAL A 217 18.66 8.10 -6.89
C VAL A 217 19.23 8.96 -8.01
N SER A 218 19.16 10.27 -7.88
CA SER A 218 19.66 11.23 -8.86
C SER A 218 20.93 11.94 -8.37
N ALA A 219 21.65 12.58 -9.27
CA ALA A 219 22.91 13.29 -8.94
C ALA A 219 22.71 14.50 -8.01
N ASN A 220 21.49 14.94 -7.75
CA ASN A 220 21.18 16.04 -6.83
C ASN A 220 20.48 15.60 -5.55
N ASP A 221 20.26 14.29 -5.33
CA ASP A 221 19.50 13.80 -4.17
C ASP A 221 20.21 14.08 -2.83
N GLU A 222 21.54 14.10 -2.80
CA GLU A 222 22.30 14.55 -1.64
C GLU A 222 21.99 16.00 -1.17
N LYS A 223 21.26 16.77 -1.96
CA LYS A 223 20.94 18.19 -1.70
C LYS A 223 19.48 18.44 -1.38
N ILE A 224 18.66 17.42 -1.43
CA ILE A 224 17.22 17.50 -1.12
C ILE A 224 16.92 16.61 0.07
N ASP A 225 15.94 17.04 0.85
CA ASP A 225 15.50 16.30 2.03
C ASP A 225 14.85 14.95 1.65
N PRO A 226 14.85 13.94 2.53
CA PRO A 226 14.10 12.70 2.33
C PRO A 226 12.59 12.96 2.24
N ASN A 227 11.82 11.95 1.84
CA ASN A 227 10.37 12.01 1.93
C ASN A 227 9.97 12.19 3.39
N THR A 228 9.22 13.22 3.71
CA THR A 228 8.67 13.46 5.05
C THR A 228 7.15 13.41 5.03
N PHE A 229 6.58 12.96 6.14
CA PHE A 229 5.15 12.88 6.37
C PHE A 229 4.87 13.38 7.78
N GLU A 230 4.17 14.50 7.88
CA GLU A 230 3.66 15.01 9.14
C GLU A 230 2.18 14.62 9.27
N ASN A 231 1.80 14.08 10.40
CA ASN A 231 0.41 13.73 10.70
C ASN A 231 -0.03 14.39 11.99
N LEU A 232 -1.12 15.14 11.92
CA LEU A 232 -1.85 15.68 13.06
C LEU A 232 -3.23 15.02 13.10
N GLU A 233 -3.59 14.42 14.24
CA GLU A 233 -4.83 13.67 14.38
C GLU A 233 -5.52 13.99 15.70
N PHE A 234 -6.85 14.09 15.66
CA PHE A 234 -7.73 14.23 16.80
C PHE A 234 -8.85 13.20 16.70
N GLY A 235 -9.12 12.49 17.78
CA GLY A 235 -10.15 11.47 17.73
C GLY A 235 -10.88 11.25 19.04
N ILE A 236 -11.96 10.50 18.92
CA ILE A 236 -12.76 9.99 20.01
C ILE A 236 -13.02 8.50 19.84
N LYS A 237 -12.94 7.76 20.93
CA LYS A 237 -13.35 6.36 21.01
C LYS A 237 -14.45 6.25 22.06
N TYR A 238 -15.51 5.52 21.74
CA TYR A 238 -16.66 5.34 22.62
C TYR A 238 -17.21 3.92 22.59
N ASP A 239 -17.15 3.25 23.71
CA ASP A 239 -17.72 1.92 23.91
C ASP A 239 -19.22 2.06 24.25
N LEU A 240 -20.06 1.80 23.27
CA LEU A 240 -21.51 1.87 23.39
C LEU A 240 -22.06 0.76 24.27
N PRO A 241 -23.09 1.03 25.10
CA PRO A 241 -23.70 0.01 26.00
C PRO A 241 -24.28 -1.21 25.25
N ILE A 242 -24.48 -1.09 23.94
CA ILE A 242 -25.06 -2.15 23.09
C ILE A 242 -23.96 -3.12 22.51
N GLY A 243 -22.73 -3.04 22.99
CA GLY A 243 -21.65 -3.95 22.56
C GLY A 243 -20.95 -3.53 21.27
N LEU A 244 -21.05 -2.26 20.90
CA LEU A 244 -20.33 -1.66 19.78
C LEU A 244 -19.29 -0.67 20.29
N THR A 245 -18.16 -0.59 19.60
CA THR A 245 -17.19 0.50 19.74
C THR A 245 -17.35 1.44 18.54
N PHE A 246 -17.51 2.72 18.80
CA PHE A 246 -17.49 3.79 17.82
C PHE A 246 -16.19 4.55 17.92
N THR A 247 -15.54 4.81 16.78
CA THR A 247 -14.35 5.66 16.68
C THR A 247 -14.62 6.74 15.64
N ALA A 248 -14.21 7.97 15.91
CA ALA A 248 -14.15 9.04 14.94
C ALA A 248 -12.82 9.76 15.05
N ALA A 249 -12.18 10.03 13.92
CA ALA A 249 -10.93 10.76 13.82
C ALA A 249 -11.03 11.83 12.74
N TYR A 250 -10.39 12.98 12.99
CA TYR A 250 -10.04 13.99 12.00
C TYR A 250 -8.53 14.04 11.90
N PHE A 251 -8.00 14.08 10.69
CA PHE A 251 -6.56 14.10 10.46
C PHE A 251 -6.16 15.11 9.37
N GLU A 252 -4.95 15.59 9.52
CA GLU A 252 -4.23 16.40 8.54
C GLU A 252 -2.87 15.75 8.30
N VAL A 253 -2.57 15.38 7.05
CA VAL A 253 -1.28 14.83 6.64
C VAL A 253 -0.65 15.75 5.62
N GLU A 254 0.57 16.21 5.93
CA GLU A 254 1.44 16.88 4.97
C GLU A 254 2.48 15.87 4.49
N ALA A 255 2.61 15.69 3.17
CA ALA A 255 3.62 14.85 2.58
C ALA A 255 4.53 15.67 1.67
N ASN A 256 5.84 15.64 1.93
CA ASN A 256 6.87 16.25 1.09
C ASN A 256 7.68 15.13 0.44
N LYS A 257 7.66 15.04 -0.88
CA LYS A 257 8.32 13.97 -1.64
C LYS A 257 9.13 14.53 -2.78
N PRO A 258 10.36 14.03 -3.05
CA PRO A 258 11.05 14.34 -4.28
C PRO A 258 10.32 13.72 -5.47
N GLU A 259 10.04 14.52 -6.48
CA GLU A 259 9.55 14.07 -7.78
C GLU A 259 10.68 14.18 -8.81
N TYR A 260 11.02 13.05 -9.44
CA TYR A 260 12.08 12.97 -10.43
C TYR A 260 11.57 13.41 -11.81
N ASP A 261 12.22 14.44 -12.36
CA ASP A 261 11.99 14.89 -13.74
C ASP A 261 12.98 14.21 -14.70
N VAL A 262 12.47 13.35 -15.55
CA VAL A 262 13.27 12.61 -16.56
C VAL A 262 13.91 13.53 -17.58
N ALA A 263 13.31 14.69 -17.89
CA ALA A 263 13.83 15.61 -18.89
C ALA A 263 15.06 16.39 -18.37
N THR A 264 15.07 16.74 -17.10
CA THR A 264 16.17 17.48 -16.44
C THR A 264 17.13 16.55 -15.70
N MET A 265 16.76 15.29 -15.48
CA MET A 265 17.48 14.30 -14.65
C MET A 265 17.72 14.81 -13.21
N THR A 266 16.78 15.57 -12.68
CA THR A 266 16.84 16.13 -11.32
C THR A 266 15.54 15.87 -10.57
N SER A 267 15.64 15.80 -9.26
CA SER A 267 14.47 15.73 -8.37
C SER A 267 14.15 17.11 -7.80
N THR A 268 12.87 17.38 -7.58
CA THR A 268 12.35 18.55 -6.90
C THR A 268 11.35 18.15 -5.83
N MET A 269 11.35 18.81 -4.67
CA MET A 269 10.38 18.53 -3.62
C MET A 269 8.99 18.98 -4.05
N VAL A 270 8.01 18.09 -3.92
CA VAL A 270 6.59 18.33 -4.17
C VAL A 270 5.81 18.08 -2.90
N LYS A 271 5.04 19.07 -2.50
CA LYS A 271 4.17 18.99 -1.33
C LYS A 271 2.80 18.42 -1.72
N SER A 272 2.22 17.66 -0.80
CA SER A 272 0.83 17.21 -0.87
C SER A 272 0.17 17.41 0.49
N ASP A 273 -1.05 17.94 0.49
CA ASP A 273 -1.88 18.14 1.67
C ASP A 273 -3.07 17.18 1.60
N ILE A 274 -3.29 16.42 2.67
CA ILE A 274 -4.39 15.48 2.80
C ILE A 274 -5.11 15.79 4.10
N THR A 275 -6.38 16.13 4.02
CA THR A 275 -7.23 16.31 5.19
C THR A 275 -8.42 15.39 5.10
N GLY A 276 -8.94 14.93 6.22
CA GLY A 276 -10.08 14.04 6.19
C GLY A 276 -10.60 13.67 7.56
N PHE A 277 -11.66 12.91 7.53
CA PHE A 277 -12.20 12.27 8.74
C PHE A 277 -12.55 10.81 8.47
N GLU A 278 -12.44 10.02 9.52
CA GLU A 278 -12.78 8.60 9.54
C GLU A 278 -13.79 8.31 10.64
N LEU A 279 -14.75 7.46 10.32
CA LEU A 279 -15.73 6.95 11.26
C LEU A 279 -15.69 5.43 11.21
N GLU A 280 -15.62 4.80 12.35
CA GLU A 280 -15.66 3.34 12.48
C GLU A 280 -16.73 2.92 13.51
N LEU A 281 -17.42 1.83 13.23
CA LEU A 281 -18.34 1.19 14.13
C LEU A 281 -18.11 -0.32 14.07
N ILE A 282 -17.71 -0.92 15.18
CA ILE A 282 -17.36 -2.34 15.23
C ILE A 282 -17.89 -3.01 16.49
N GLY A 283 -18.39 -4.23 16.38
CA GLY A 283 -18.79 -5.05 17.53
C GLY A 283 -20.00 -5.92 17.28
N SER A 284 -20.56 -6.45 18.36
CA SER A 284 -21.71 -7.36 18.32
C SER A 284 -23.00 -6.62 18.68
N LEU A 285 -23.89 -6.45 17.70
CA LEU A 285 -25.25 -5.93 17.91
C LEU A 285 -26.10 -6.88 18.77
N THR A 286 -25.86 -8.17 18.61
CA THR A 286 -26.44 -9.26 19.42
C THR A 286 -25.40 -10.38 19.54
N ASP A 287 -25.64 -11.37 20.37
CA ASP A 287 -24.80 -12.58 20.48
C ASP A 287 -24.57 -13.29 19.13
N GLN A 288 -25.49 -13.06 18.16
CA GLN A 288 -25.48 -13.70 16.86
C GLN A 288 -25.04 -12.79 15.72
N TRP A 289 -25.04 -11.47 15.93
CA TRP A 289 -24.81 -10.52 14.84
C TRP A 289 -23.65 -9.58 15.16
N PHE A 290 -22.55 -9.80 14.45
CA PHE A 290 -21.38 -8.92 14.44
C PHE A 290 -21.42 -7.99 13.22
N VAL A 291 -21.08 -6.72 13.43
CA VAL A 291 -20.95 -5.71 12.37
C VAL A 291 -19.61 -4.99 12.48
N SER A 292 -19.04 -4.68 11.32
CA SER A 292 -17.91 -3.75 11.18
C SER A 292 -18.24 -2.81 10.02
N ALA A 293 -18.24 -1.50 10.28
CA ALA A 293 -18.52 -0.48 9.28
C ALA A 293 -17.49 0.64 9.39
N GLY A 294 -17.03 1.13 8.25
CA GLY A 294 -16.10 2.25 8.14
C GLY A 294 -16.53 3.23 7.06
N TYR A 295 -16.32 4.52 7.32
CA TYR A 295 -16.48 5.58 6.35
C TYR A 295 -15.29 6.54 6.46
N THR A 296 -14.73 6.90 5.30
CA THR A 296 -13.63 7.85 5.19
C THR A 296 -14.01 8.92 4.17
N ASN A 297 -13.77 10.18 4.52
CA ASN A 297 -13.85 11.29 3.59
C ASN A 297 -12.48 11.97 3.55
N LEU A 298 -11.95 12.19 2.33
CA LEU A 298 -10.64 12.75 2.07
C LEU A 298 -10.71 13.98 1.18
N ASP A 299 -9.96 15.03 1.50
CA ASP A 299 -9.55 16.06 0.55
C ASP A 299 -8.03 15.96 0.38
N ALA A 300 -7.58 15.34 -0.71
CA ALA A 300 -6.18 15.04 -0.99
C ALA A 300 -5.69 15.79 -2.22
N LYS A 301 -4.75 16.72 -2.05
CA LYS A 301 -4.27 17.62 -3.11
C LYS A 301 -2.76 17.72 -3.13
N ALA A 302 -2.21 17.73 -4.34
CA ALA A 302 -0.82 18.13 -4.59
C ALA A 302 -0.71 19.67 -4.66
N ASP A 303 0.51 20.15 -4.67
CA ASP A 303 0.82 21.56 -4.95
C ASP A 303 0.08 22.06 -6.20
N GLY A 304 -0.50 23.27 -6.11
CA GLY A 304 -1.33 23.82 -7.16
C GLY A 304 -2.81 23.38 -7.11
N GLY A 305 -3.21 22.60 -6.09
CA GLY A 305 -4.60 22.24 -5.82
C GLY A 305 -5.15 21.10 -6.68
N ASN A 306 -4.30 20.37 -7.39
CA ASN A 306 -4.72 19.21 -8.17
C ASN A 306 -5.04 18.02 -7.26
N PRO A 307 -6.18 17.30 -7.45
CA PRO A 307 -6.45 16.07 -6.72
C PRO A 307 -5.32 15.05 -6.88
N LEU A 308 -4.99 14.36 -5.80
CA LEU A 308 -4.01 13.27 -5.84
C LEU A 308 -4.57 12.06 -6.58
N ARG A 309 -3.69 11.37 -7.28
CA ARG A 309 -3.99 10.11 -7.97
C ARG A 309 -4.59 9.10 -7.02
N GLU A 310 -5.64 8.40 -7.46
CA GLU A 310 -6.25 7.28 -6.73
C GLU A 310 -6.68 7.61 -5.29
N ALA A 311 -6.99 8.87 -5.03
CA ALA A 311 -7.50 9.34 -3.75
C ALA A 311 -8.98 9.71 -3.90
N PRO A 312 -9.91 8.75 -3.74
CA PRO A 312 -11.35 9.04 -3.78
C PRO A 312 -11.75 9.91 -2.59
N GLU A 313 -12.67 10.85 -2.81
CA GLU A 313 -13.16 11.70 -1.73
C GLU A 313 -13.95 10.91 -0.69
N ASP A 314 -14.77 9.95 -1.12
CA ASP A 314 -15.63 9.16 -0.24
C ASP A 314 -15.35 7.66 -0.38
N MET A 315 -15.19 6.98 0.74
CA MET A 315 -15.10 5.54 0.84
C MET A 315 -16.00 5.03 1.96
N PHE A 316 -16.73 3.95 1.73
CA PHE A 316 -17.56 3.30 2.72
C PHE A 316 -17.43 1.79 2.63
N SER A 317 -17.38 1.14 3.78
CA SER A 317 -17.46 -0.33 3.86
C SER A 317 -18.35 -0.76 5.02
N ILE A 318 -19.10 -1.85 4.83
CA ILE A 318 -19.82 -2.51 5.91
C ILE A 318 -19.74 -4.02 5.73
N TRP A 319 -19.37 -4.72 6.79
CA TRP A 319 -19.39 -6.16 6.90
C TRP A 319 -20.34 -6.60 7.99
N ASN A 320 -21.17 -7.56 7.64
CA ASN A 320 -22.08 -8.22 8.55
C ASN A 320 -21.75 -9.69 8.65
N ASN A 321 -21.68 -10.23 9.85
CA ASN A 321 -21.57 -11.66 10.11
C ASN A 321 -22.72 -12.07 11.03
N TYR A 322 -23.57 -12.97 10.56
CA TYR A 322 -24.73 -13.42 11.28
C TYR A 322 -24.72 -14.94 11.50
N SER A 323 -24.65 -15.35 12.75
CA SER A 323 -24.75 -16.74 13.18
C SER A 323 -26.20 -17.20 13.15
N VAL A 324 -26.61 -17.85 12.05
CA VAL A 324 -27.98 -18.37 11.87
C VAL A 324 -28.26 -19.50 12.86
N SER A 325 -27.22 -20.27 13.19
CA SER A 325 -27.24 -21.35 14.18
C SER A 325 -25.80 -21.64 14.65
N ASP A 326 -25.66 -22.54 15.63
CA ASP A 326 -24.34 -23.01 16.12
C ASP A 326 -23.44 -23.59 15.00
N ARG A 327 -24.02 -23.94 13.85
CA ARG A 327 -23.29 -24.55 12.72
C ARG A 327 -23.26 -23.69 11.47
N LEU A 328 -24.17 -22.74 11.32
CA LEU A 328 -24.28 -21.94 10.10
C LEU A 328 -24.10 -20.45 10.43
N ALA A 329 -23.12 -19.83 9.82
CA ALA A 329 -22.99 -18.38 9.76
C ALA A 329 -23.03 -17.90 8.31
N VAL A 330 -23.59 -16.72 8.09
CA VAL A 330 -23.63 -16.02 6.80
C VAL A 330 -22.99 -14.66 6.95
N ASN A 331 -22.36 -14.18 5.89
CA ASN A 331 -21.78 -12.83 5.87
C ASN A 331 -22.20 -12.08 4.61
N LEU A 332 -22.25 -10.77 4.73
CA LEU A 332 -22.54 -9.83 3.65
C LEU A 332 -21.66 -8.60 3.82
N GLY A 333 -20.91 -8.27 2.77
CA GLY A 333 -20.10 -7.08 2.67
C GLY A 333 -20.58 -6.15 1.58
N ILE A 334 -20.51 -4.85 1.82
CA ILE A 334 -20.72 -3.80 0.83
C ILE A 334 -19.53 -2.87 0.91
N ILE A 335 -18.93 -2.57 -0.24
CA ILE A 335 -17.79 -1.66 -0.37
C ILE A 335 -18.17 -0.63 -1.43
N TYR A 336 -18.15 0.64 -1.07
CA TYR A 336 -18.28 1.77 -1.98
C TYR A 336 -16.96 2.54 -2.03
N GLN A 337 -16.55 2.91 -3.23
CA GLN A 337 -15.43 3.81 -3.47
C GLN A 337 -15.90 4.88 -4.45
N GLY A 338 -15.71 6.16 -4.07
CA GLY A 338 -16.00 7.30 -4.92
C GLY A 338 -15.07 7.39 -6.13
N GLU A 339 -15.39 8.26 -7.07
CA GLU A 339 -14.52 8.51 -8.22
C GLU A 339 -13.17 9.11 -7.78
N SER A 340 -12.11 8.84 -8.56
CA SER A 340 -10.81 9.44 -8.33
C SER A 340 -10.08 9.71 -9.65
N VAL A 341 -9.13 10.66 -9.65
CA VAL A 341 -8.32 10.92 -10.85
C VAL A 341 -7.32 9.78 -11.07
N ILE A 342 -7.14 9.37 -12.32
CA ILE A 342 -6.21 8.28 -12.66
C ILE A 342 -4.74 8.69 -12.57
N LYS A 343 -4.47 9.98 -12.55
CA LYS A 343 -3.15 10.59 -12.42
C LYS A 343 -3.32 12.02 -11.92
N THR A 344 -2.51 12.47 -10.98
CA THR A 344 -2.47 13.87 -10.52
C THR A 344 -2.33 14.83 -11.70
N GLY A 345 -3.19 15.85 -11.73
CA GLY A 345 -3.25 16.83 -12.82
C GLY A 345 -3.94 16.33 -14.10
N SER A 346 -4.50 15.13 -14.15
CA SER A 346 -5.33 14.62 -15.25
C SER A 346 -6.80 14.90 -15.01
N SER A 347 -7.57 15.07 -16.10
CA SER A 347 -9.04 15.12 -16.06
C SER A 347 -9.70 13.74 -16.25
N ALA A 348 -8.91 12.70 -16.52
CA ALA A 348 -9.43 11.34 -16.62
C ALA A 348 -9.64 10.75 -15.22
N ILE A 349 -10.75 10.06 -15.06
CA ILE A 349 -11.17 9.50 -13.76
C ILE A 349 -11.31 7.98 -13.81
N LEU A 350 -11.09 7.34 -12.67
CA LEU A 350 -11.65 6.04 -12.34
C LEU A 350 -13.07 6.28 -11.82
N PRO A 351 -14.10 5.66 -12.40
CA PRO A 351 -15.48 5.81 -11.93
C PRO A 351 -15.65 5.27 -10.52
N ASP A 352 -16.62 5.81 -9.80
CA ASP A 352 -17.11 5.22 -8.56
C ASP A 352 -17.67 3.81 -8.77
N TYR A 353 -17.67 3.02 -7.73
CA TYR A 353 -18.28 1.68 -7.77
C TYR A 353 -18.80 1.23 -6.42
N THR A 354 -19.76 0.29 -6.46
CA THR A 354 -20.24 -0.44 -5.31
C THR A 354 -20.09 -1.93 -5.54
N ARG A 355 -19.25 -2.59 -4.74
CA ARG A 355 -19.08 -4.05 -4.75
C ARG A 355 -19.82 -4.69 -3.58
N VAL A 356 -20.51 -5.77 -3.87
CA VAL A 356 -21.22 -6.59 -2.88
C VAL A 356 -20.57 -7.97 -2.83
N ASP A 357 -20.18 -8.39 -1.63
CA ASP A 357 -19.59 -9.70 -1.36
C ASP A 357 -20.47 -10.47 -0.38
N ALA A 358 -20.58 -11.77 -0.54
CA ALA A 358 -21.37 -12.62 0.34
C ALA A 358 -20.65 -13.93 0.65
N GLY A 359 -20.99 -14.53 1.77
CA GLY A 359 -20.44 -15.84 2.09
C GLY A 359 -21.28 -16.60 3.10
N ALA A 360 -20.96 -17.86 3.24
CA ALA A 360 -21.53 -18.74 4.26
C ALA A 360 -20.49 -19.74 4.75
N SER A 361 -20.49 -20.00 6.05
CA SER A 361 -19.68 -21.06 6.65
C SER A 361 -20.56 -22.07 7.37
N TYR A 362 -20.29 -23.35 7.18
CA TYR A 362 -21.04 -24.43 7.80
C TYR A 362 -20.12 -25.44 8.48
N ALA A 363 -20.30 -25.63 9.78
CA ALA A 363 -19.59 -26.65 10.55
C ALA A 363 -20.19 -28.04 10.28
N LEU A 364 -19.54 -28.82 9.41
CA LEU A 364 -19.93 -30.21 9.11
C LEU A 364 -19.79 -31.11 10.34
N THR A 365 -18.67 -30.91 11.05
CA THR A 365 -18.37 -31.57 12.34
C THR A 365 -17.74 -30.52 13.29
N GLU A 366 -17.44 -30.91 14.53
CA GLU A 366 -16.72 -30.05 15.48
C GLU A 366 -15.33 -29.62 14.95
N ASN A 367 -14.73 -30.43 14.06
CA ASN A 367 -13.39 -30.21 13.54
C ASN A 367 -13.35 -29.80 12.07
N THR A 368 -14.48 -29.82 11.35
CA THR A 368 -14.49 -29.60 9.90
C THR A 368 -15.51 -28.53 9.53
N THR A 369 -15.04 -27.47 8.89
CA THR A 369 -15.86 -26.36 8.39
C THR A 369 -15.74 -26.25 6.87
N VAL A 370 -16.85 -26.06 6.19
CA VAL A 370 -16.94 -25.69 4.78
C VAL A 370 -17.31 -24.23 4.69
N GLN A 371 -16.62 -23.46 3.85
CA GLN A 371 -16.88 -22.05 3.64
C GLN A 371 -16.99 -21.76 2.14
N LEU A 372 -18.04 -21.05 1.76
CA LEU A 372 -18.24 -20.47 0.44
C LEU A 372 -18.11 -18.96 0.55
N ASN A 373 -17.25 -18.36 -0.27
CA ASN A 373 -17.16 -16.93 -0.46
C ASN A 373 -17.51 -16.60 -1.91
N VAL A 374 -18.32 -15.59 -2.12
CA VAL A 374 -18.66 -15.03 -3.43
C VAL A 374 -18.29 -13.56 -3.41
N GLU A 375 -17.34 -13.16 -4.23
CA GLU A 375 -16.93 -11.79 -4.40
C GLU A 375 -17.63 -11.20 -5.62
N ASN A 376 -17.91 -9.90 -5.54
CA ASN A 376 -18.58 -9.15 -6.59
C ASN A 376 -19.90 -9.82 -7.02
N LEU A 377 -20.79 -10.07 -6.07
CA LEU A 377 -22.06 -10.78 -6.27
C LEU A 377 -22.95 -10.14 -7.35
N THR A 378 -22.83 -8.84 -7.53
CA THR A 378 -23.59 -8.04 -8.52
C THR A 378 -22.94 -8.02 -9.90
N ASP A 379 -21.76 -8.62 -10.06
CA ASP A 379 -20.94 -8.62 -11.29
C ASP A 379 -20.68 -7.19 -11.81
N GLU A 380 -20.36 -6.28 -10.87
CA GLU A 380 -20.03 -4.88 -11.17
C GLU A 380 -18.73 -4.80 -11.96
N LEU A 381 -18.70 -4.00 -13.03
CA LEU A 381 -17.48 -3.65 -13.75
C LEU A 381 -16.82 -2.45 -13.06
N TYR A 382 -15.72 -2.66 -12.39
CA TYR A 382 -15.03 -1.62 -11.64
C TYR A 382 -13.52 -1.57 -11.92
N PHE A 383 -12.90 -0.42 -11.60
CA PHE A 383 -11.49 -0.16 -11.85
C PHE A 383 -10.82 0.31 -10.55
N PRO A 384 -10.27 -0.61 -9.74
CA PRO A 384 -9.73 -0.27 -8.43
C PRO A 384 -8.41 0.51 -8.48
N HIS A 385 -7.66 0.43 -9.58
CA HIS A 385 -6.33 1.01 -9.72
C HIS A 385 -6.06 1.50 -11.12
N SER A 386 -5.15 2.48 -11.24
CA SER A 386 -4.55 2.92 -12.49
C SER A 386 -3.04 2.99 -12.36
N HIS A 387 -2.29 2.67 -13.41
CA HIS A 387 -0.87 2.97 -13.47
C HIS A 387 -0.64 4.42 -13.91
N SER A 388 -1.35 4.84 -14.95
CA SER A 388 -1.33 6.19 -15.54
C SER A 388 -2.52 6.32 -16.50
N THR A 389 -2.55 7.37 -17.33
CA THR A 389 -3.61 7.64 -18.31
C THR A 389 -3.78 6.55 -19.39
N HIS A 390 -2.82 5.66 -19.56
CA HIS A 390 -2.84 4.59 -20.54
C HIS A 390 -3.26 3.23 -19.99
N GLN A 391 -3.35 3.06 -18.66
CA GLN A 391 -3.59 1.75 -18.05
C GLN A 391 -4.40 1.87 -16.76
N ALA A 392 -5.52 1.16 -16.71
CA ALA A 392 -6.29 0.91 -15.48
C ALA A 392 -6.50 -0.59 -15.28
N SER A 393 -6.45 -1.03 -14.04
CA SER A 393 -6.73 -2.42 -13.68
C SER A 393 -8.23 -2.64 -13.64
N VAL A 394 -8.70 -3.71 -14.29
CA VAL A 394 -10.10 -4.14 -14.19
C VAL A 394 -10.25 -5.02 -12.95
N GLY A 395 -11.23 -4.72 -12.12
CA GLY A 395 -11.60 -5.55 -10.98
C GLY A 395 -12.08 -6.94 -11.39
N ALA A 396 -11.95 -7.90 -10.49
CA ALA A 396 -12.41 -9.25 -10.76
C ALA A 396 -13.93 -9.28 -10.98
N PRO A 397 -14.44 -9.99 -12.00
CA PRO A 397 -15.87 -10.25 -12.16
C PRO A 397 -16.37 -11.10 -10.99
N ILE A 398 -17.66 -11.38 -10.97
CA ILE A 398 -18.23 -12.33 -10.00
C ILE A 398 -17.39 -13.60 -9.96
N ASN A 399 -16.91 -13.95 -8.79
CA ASN A 399 -16.16 -15.18 -8.57
C ASN A 399 -16.55 -15.84 -7.25
N ALA A 400 -16.27 -17.16 -7.14
CA ALA A 400 -16.59 -17.90 -5.94
C ALA A 400 -15.45 -18.85 -5.56
N MET A 401 -15.19 -18.92 -4.26
CA MET A 401 -14.22 -19.84 -3.67
C MET A 401 -14.88 -20.72 -2.62
N LEU A 402 -14.73 -22.03 -2.78
CA LEU A 402 -15.13 -23.02 -1.78
C LEU A 402 -13.88 -23.54 -1.06
N SER A 403 -13.88 -23.45 0.26
CA SER A 403 -12.81 -23.98 1.10
C SER A 403 -13.33 -24.99 2.13
N ILE A 404 -12.50 -25.97 2.48
CA ILE A 404 -12.76 -26.96 3.53
C ILE A 404 -11.56 -26.93 4.47
N THR A 405 -11.83 -26.61 5.74
CA THR A 405 -10.81 -26.60 6.80
C THR A 405 -11.12 -27.72 7.78
N SER A 406 -10.14 -28.61 8.03
CA SER A 406 -10.26 -29.69 9.03
C SER A 406 -9.08 -29.63 10.00
N LYS A 407 -9.37 -29.70 11.30
CA LYS A 407 -8.36 -29.81 12.38
C LYS A 407 -8.27 -31.26 12.79
N PHE A 408 -7.05 -31.79 12.92
CA PHE A 408 -6.76 -33.19 13.30
C PHE A 408 -6.17 -33.24 14.71
#